data_81df14e1beac85b5ea0f474bfcfdd641
#
_entry.id   81df14e1beac85b5ea0f474bfcfdd641
#
_cell.length_a   1.000
_cell.length_b   1.000
_cell.length_c   1.000
_cell.angle_alpha   90.00
_cell.angle_beta   90.00
_cell.angle_gamma   90.00
#
_symmetry.space_group_name_H-M   'P 1'
#
loop_
_entity.id
_entity.type
_entity.pdbx_description
1 polymer ?
#
loop_
_entity_poly.entity_id
_entity_poly.type
_entity_poly.pdbx_seq_one_letter_code
_entity_poly.pdbx_strand_id
1 'polypeptide(L)'
;MTKDPAYLDLAHCSAAPCREFLFGTDTMGRDIFSMIWYGGRLSLFIGVGSTVISTLRASEYVIAAKCMGGSFFHILRRHLAPNFFSSILFMVVMNVRSAIIAESTLSFMGLGLPIEVVTWGSMLSLAEKALMTDAWWILLIPGAFLVVTLLCITTLGDYLRSRTSRKESNL
;
A
#
# COMPACT_ATOMS: atom_id res chain seq x y z
N MET A 1 19.00 -11.38 7.04
CA MET A 1 19.20 -11.35 5.58
C MET A 1 17.93 -11.88 4.93
N THR A 2 17.41 -11.19 3.94
CA THR A 2 16.17 -11.60 3.25
C THR A 2 16.43 -12.86 2.45
N LYS A 3 15.67 -13.92 2.73
CA LYS A 3 15.64 -15.15 1.93
C LYS A 3 14.74 -14.92 0.71
N ASP A 4 14.81 -15.78 -0.30
CA ASP A 4 13.88 -15.73 -1.43
C ASP A 4 12.45 -15.98 -0.92
N PRO A 5 11.49 -15.05 -1.12
CA PRO A 5 10.12 -15.21 -0.63
C PRO A 5 9.34 -16.35 -1.32
N ALA A 6 9.83 -16.83 -2.46
CA ALA A 6 9.25 -17.99 -3.17
C ALA A 6 9.85 -19.33 -2.73
N TYR A 7 10.93 -19.34 -1.94
CA TYR A 7 11.57 -20.57 -1.48
C TYR A 7 10.67 -21.29 -0.46
N LEU A 8 10.32 -22.52 -0.78
CA LEU A 8 9.49 -23.40 0.04
C LEU A 8 10.40 -24.31 0.89
N ASP A 9 10.33 -24.16 2.21
CA ASP A 9 11.03 -25.03 3.16
C ASP A 9 10.03 -25.90 3.93
N LEU A 10 9.67 -27.01 3.33
CA LEU A 10 8.69 -27.95 3.90
C LEU A 10 9.11 -28.55 5.23
N ALA A 11 10.40 -28.49 5.59
CA ALA A 11 10.89 -28.97 6.88
C ALA A 11 10.53 -28.00 8.04
N HIS A 12 10.31 -26.74 7.74
CA HIS A 12 10.04 -25.68 8.73
C HIS A 12 8.66 -25.02 8.53
N CYS A 13 7.65 -25.81 8.17
CA CYS A 13 6.27 -25.32 8.05
C CYS A 13 5.74 -24.83 9.40
N SER A 14 5.11 -23.65 9.44
CA SER A 14 4.51 -23.03 10.64
C SER A 14 5.48 -22.99 11.85
N ALA A 15 6.77 -22.78 11.60
CA ALA A 15 7.75 -22.65 12.66
C ALA A 15 7.56 -21.31 13.37
N ALA A 16 7.60 -21.34 14.73
CA ALA A 16 7.50 -20.14 15.56
C ALA A 16 8.70 -19.20 15.33
N PRO A 17 8.55 -17.90 15.65
CA PRO A 17 9.64 -16.94 15.58
C PRO A 17 10.88 -17.42 16.33
N CYS A 18 12.03 -17.44 15.65
CA CYS A 18 13.32 -17.87 16.18
C CYS A 18 14.46 -17.04 15.58
N ARG A 19 15.71 -17.31 16.01
CA ARG A 19 16.88 -16.58 15.49
C ARG A 19 17.10 -16.75 13.99
N GLU A 20 16.70 -17.85 13.42
CA GLU A 20 16.82 -18.14 12.00
C GLU A 20 15.66 -17.55 11.18
N PHE A 21 14.45 -17.55 11.73
CA PHE A 21 13.24 -16.98 11.18
C PHE A 21 12.66 -15.95 12.16
N LEU A 22 13.04 -14.69 12.00
CA LEU A 22 12.72 -13.61 12.94
C LEU A 22 11.22 -13.48 13.26
N PHE A 23 10.36 -13.70 12.27
CA PHE A 23 8.90 -13.64 12.39
C PHE A 23 8.24 -15.00 12.20
N GLY A 24 9.04 -16.08 12.20
CA GLY A 24 8.56 -17.44 11.92
C GLY A 24 8.34 -17.71 10.44
N THR A 25 7.74 -18.86 10.16
CA THR A 25 7.41 -19.30 8.80
C THR A 25 5.91 -19.45 8.62
N ASP A 26 5.45 -19.38 7.36
CA ASP A 26 4.07 -19.63 7.01
C ASP A 26 3.76 -21.15 6.91
N THR A 27 2.54 -21.49 6.51
CA THR A 27 2.11 -22.88 6.33
C THR A 27 2.85 -23.63 5.23
N MET A 28 3.60 -22.92 4.37
CA MET A 28 4.42 -23.47 3.29
C MET A 28 5.92 -23.41 3.60
N GLY A 29 6.30 -23.03 4.83
CA GLY A 29 7.69 -22.91 5.27
C GLY A 29 8.41 -21.66 4.72
N ARG A 30 7.69 -20.66 4.19
CA ARG A 30 8.30 -19.44 3.68
C ARG A 30 8.57 -18.46 4.83
N ASP A 31 9.68 -17.73 4.77
CA ASP A 31 10.08 -16.77 5.79
C ASP A 31 9.18 -15.52 5.76
N ILE A 32 8.42 -15.32 6.83
CA ILE A 32 7.46 -14.19 6.95
C ILE A 32 8.17 -12.84 6.87
N PHE A 33 9.38 -12.70 7.42
CA PHE A 33 10.13 -11.44 7.35
C PHE A 33 10.45 -11.06 5.90
N SER A 34 10.95 -12.02 5.12
CA SER A 34 11.23 -11.82 3.68
C SER A 34 9.97 -11.52 2.89
N MET A 35 8.87 -12.23 3.17
CA MET A 35 7.56 -11.99 2.53
C MET A 35 7.01 -10.59 2.81
N ILE A 36 7.12 -10.09 4.05
CA ILE A 36 6.68 -8.73 4.41
C ILE A 36 7.45 -7.68 3.61
N TRP A 37 8.77 -7.86 3.50
CA TRP A 37 9.61 -6.90 2.77
C TRP A 37 9.31 -6.87 1.27
N TYR A 38 9.21 -8.04 0.65
CA TYR A 38 8.87 -8.15 -0.78
C TYR A 38 7.41 -7.76 -1.05
N GLY A 39 6.48 -8.25 -0.24
CA GLY A 39 5.06 -7.94 -0.36
C GLY A 39 4.75 -6.47 -0.14
N GLY A 40 5.43 -5.82 0.82
CA GLY A 40 5.30 -4.39 1.07
C GLY A 40 5.71 -3.54 -0.14
N ARG A 41 6.81 -3.89 -0.79
CA ARG A 41 7.24 -3.19 -2.02
C ARG A 41 6.18 -3.30 -3.12
N LEU A 42 5.62 -4.49 -3.32
CA LEU A 42 4.61 -4.72 -4.35
C LEU A 42 3.28 -4.04 -4.00
N SER A 43 2.80 -4.15 -2.77
CA SER A 43 1.57 -3.48 -2.31
C SER A 43 1.67 -1.95 -2.44
N LEU A 44 2.81 -1.36 -2.10
CA LEU A 44 3.06 0.07 -2.30
C LEU A 44 3.11 0.44 -3.79
N PHE A 45 3.74 -0.39 -4.63
CA PHE A 45 3.81 -0.15 -6.07
C PHE A 45 2.42 -0.20 -6.72
N ILE A 46 1.59 -1.17 -6.35
CA ILE A 46 0.18 -1.26 -6.79
C ILE A 46 -0.61 -0.03 -6.31
N GLY A 47 -0.44 0.37 -5.04
CA GLY A 47 -1.09 1.55 -4.47
C GLY A 47 -0.74 2.83 -5.24
N VAL A 48 0.54 3.06 -5.49
CA VAL A 48 1.01 4.23 -6.26
C VAL A 48 0.56 4.14 -7.72
N GLY A 49 0.69 2.99 -8.37
CA GLY A 49 0.31 2.79 -9.76
C GLY A 49 -1.18 3.03 -10.00
N SER A 50 -2.04 2.46 -9.16
CA SER A 50 -3.51 2.67 -9.24
C SER A 50 -3.88 4.13 -9.00
N THR A 51 -3.18 4.81 -8.08
CA THR A 51 -3.39 6.22 -7.80
C THR A 51 -3.04 7.10 -9.00
N VAL A 52 -1.90 6.88 -9.62
CA VAL A 52 -1.50 7.64 -10.84
C VAL A 52 -2.57 7.51 -11.92
N ILE A 53 -3.08 6.31 -12.16
CA ILE A 53 -4.11 6.06 -13.17
C ILE A 53 -5.43 6.76 -12.79
N SER A 54 -5.88 6.66 -11.53
CA SER A 54 -7.12 7.28 -11.08
C SER A 54 -7.04 8.81 -11.04
N THR A 55 -5.91 9.37 -10.61
CA THR A 55 -5.71 10.83 -10.60
C THR A 55 -5.68 11.41 -12.00
N LEU A 56 -5.07 10.72 -12.96
CA LEU A 56 -5.09 11.15 -14.38
C LEU A 56 -6.49 11.09 -14.99
N ARG A 57 -7.35 10.15 -14.57
CA ARG A 57 -8.73 10.03 -15.08
C ARG A 57 -9.71 11.00 -14.42
N ALA A 58 -9.60 11.22 -13.12
CA ALA A 58 -10.57 11.95 -12.30
C ALA A 58 -10.25 13.44 -12.15
N SER A 59 -9.22 13.96 -12.82
CA SER A 59 -8.86 15.37 -12.66
C SER A 59 -9.90 16.27 -13.35
N GLU A 60 -10.86 16.78 -12.59
CA GLU A 60 -11.73 17.90 -12.99
C GLU A 60 -10.93 19.07 -13.56
N TYR A 61 -9.68 19.19 -13.15
CA TYR A 61 -8.69 20.15 -13.69
C TYR A 61 -8.38 19.93 -15.17
N VAL A 62 -8.43 18.69 -15.68
CA VAL A 62 -8.28 18.41 -17.13
C VAL A 62 -9.50 18.93 -17.88
N ILE A 63 -10.68 18.80 -17.31
CA ILE A 63 -11.92 19.31 -17.91
C ILE A 63 -11.92 20.84 -17.89
N ALA A 64 -11.57 21.46 -16.77
CA ALA A 64 -11.47 22.91 -16.63
C ALA A 64 -10.43 23.51 -17.59
N ALA A 65 -9.27 22.90 -17.74
CA ALA A 65 -8.23 23.34 -18.66
C ALA A 65 -8.66 23.25 -20.13
N LYS A 66 -9.44 22.22 -20.51
CA LYS A 66 -10.04 22.09 -21.86
C LYS A 66 -11.07 23.20 -22.14
N CYS A 67 -11.88 23.57 -21.15
CA CYS A 67 -12.89 24.62 -21.30
C CYS A 67 -12.28 26.02 -21.46
N MET A 68 -11.07 26.26 -20.95
CA MET A 68 -10.41 27.57 -20.98
C MET A 68 -9.65 27.87 -22.30
N GLY A 69 -9.62 26.95 -23.26
CA GLY A 69 -9.03 27.17 -24.62
C GLY A 69 -7.52 27.47 -24.63
N GLY A 70 -6.85 27.43 -23.49
CA GLY A 70 -5.43 27.70 -23.36
C GLY A 70 -4.58 26.44 -23.54
N SER A 71 -3.29 26.60 -23.83
CA SER A 71 -2.36 25.49 -23.80
C SER A 71 -2.34 24.90 -22.38
N PHE A 72 -2.86 23.69 -22.23
CA PHE A 72 -2.95 22.93 -20.98
C PHE A 72 -1.65 22.98 -20.16
N PHE A 73 -0.52 22.87 -20.82
CA PHE A 73 0.79 22.84 -20.19
C PHE A 73 1.19 24.18 -19.57
N HIS A 74 0.78 25.29 -20.15
CA HIS A 74 1.10 26.63 -19.67
C HIS A 74 0.28 26.98 -18.41
N ILE A 75 -1.01 26.69 -18.42
CA ILE A 75 -1.93 26.91 -17.30
C ILE A 75 -1.56 25.99 -16.12
N LEU A 76 -1.29 24.73 -16.42
CA LEU A 76 -0.88 23.74 -15.42
C LEU A 76 0.42 24.17 -14.69
N ARG A 77 1.45 24.55 -15.47
CA ARG A 77 2.77 24.82 -14.89
C ARG A 77 2.87 26.16 -14.18
N ARG A 78 2.17 27.19 -14.63
CA ARG A 78 2.34 28.57 -14.13
C ARG A 78 1.31 28.97 -13.07
N HIS A 79 0.11 28.44 -13.13
CA HIS A 79 -0.98 28.84 -12.23
C HIS A 79 -1.49 27.70 -11.35
N LEU A 80 -1.65 26.49 -11.90
CA LEU A 80 -2.19 25.37 -11.12
C LEU A 80 -1.12 24.66 -10.27
N ALA A 81 0.05 24.36 -10.85
CA ALA A 81 1.05 23.54 -10.16
C ALA A 81 1.50 24.11 -8.81
N PRO A 82 1.83 25.42 -8.66
CA PRO A 82 2.32 25.93 -7.38
C PRO A 82 1.24 26.02 -6.30
N ASN A 83 -0.01 26.24 -6.67
CA ASN A 83 -1.09 26.49 -5.72
C ASN A 83 -1.82 25.18 -5.32
N PHE A 84 -1.96 24.23 -6.26
CA PHE A 84 -2.68 22.98 -6.04
C PHE A 84 -1.79 21.78 -5.74
N PHE A 85 -0.46 21.94 -5.81
CA PHE A 85 0.48 20.83 -5.62
C PHE A 85 0.25 20.09 -4.29
N SER A 86 0.02 20.84 -3.21
CA SER A 86 -0.22 20.26 -1.89
C SER A 86 -1.57 19.54 -1.79
N SER A 87 -2.62 20.08 -2.42
CA SER A 87 -3.95 19.44 -2.46
C SER A 87 -3.94 18.17 -3.30
N ILE A 88 -3.23 18.19 -4.45
CA ILE A 88 -3.04 17.01 -5.29
C ILE A 88 -2.24 15.96 -4.53
N LEU A 89 -1.16 16.35 -3.85
CA LEU A 89 -0.35 15.43 -3.07
C LEU A 89 -1.15 14.77 -1.94
N PHE A 90 -1.99 15.52 -1.25
CA PHE A 90 -2.92 14.96 -0.26
C PHE A 90 -3.88 13.93 -0.89
N MET A 91 -4.51 14.26 -2.03
CA MET A 91 -5.40 13.33 -2.74
C MET A 91 -4.65 12.06 -3.16
N VAL A 92 -3.42 12.19 -3.65
CA VAL A 92 -2.56 11.04 -4.01
C VAL A 92 -2.34 10.15 -2.80
N VAL A 93 -1.95 10.71 -1.66
CA VAL A 93 -1.70 9.95 -0.42
C VAL A 93 -2.97 9.21 0.04
N MET A 94 -4.13 9.86 0.00
CA MET A 94 -5.40 9.23 0.39
C MET A 94 -5.84 8.14 -0.58
N ASN A 95 -5.60 8.30 -1.88
CA ASN A 95 -5.89 7.27 -2.88
C ASN A 95 -4.96 6.06 -2.72
N VAL A 96 -3.66 6.26 -2.44
CA VAL A 96 -2.72 5.16 -2.14
C VAL A 96 -3.22 4.33 -0.96
N ARG A 97 -3.66 4.98 0.12
CA ARG A 97 -4.26 4.29 1.27
C ARG A 97 -5.47 3.44 0.87
N SER A 98 -6.41 4.04 0.13
CA SER A 98 -7.62 3.34 -0.33
C SER A 98 -7.30 2.16 -1.23
N ALA A 99 -6.31 2.29 -2.11
CA ALA A 99 -5.87 1.23 -3.01
C ALA A 99 -5.25 0.05 -2.24
N ILE A 100 -4.43 0.32 -1.22
CA ILE A 100 -3.84 -0.72 -0.37
C ILE A 100 -4.94 -1.48 0.39
N ILE A 101 -5.93 -0.77 0.95
CA ILE A 101 -7.07 -1.39 1.64
C ILE A 101 -7.86 -2.26 0.67
N ALA A 102 -8.19 -1.74 -0.52
CA ALA A 102 -8.95 -2.47 -1.51
C ALA A 102 -8.21 -3.73 -2.00
N GLU A 103 -6.92 -3.63 -2.30
CA GLU A 103 -6.08 -4.77 -2.69
C GLU A 103 -6.05 -5.81 -1.57
N SER A 104 -5.77 -5.39 -0.33
CA SER A 104 -5.69 -6.30 0.81
C SER A 104 -7.02 -7.00 1.09
N THR A 105 -8.14 -6.28 0.97
CA THR A 105 -9.48 -6.85 1.16
C THR A 105 -9.83 -7.86 0.06
N LEU A 106 -9.59 -7.52 -1.21
CA LEU A 106 -9.85 -8.42 -2.33
C LEU A 106 -8.96 -9.67 -2.27
N SER A 107 -7.69 -9.50 -1.93
CA SER A 107 -6.76 -10.61 -1.76
C SER A 107 -7.17 -11.51 -0.60
N PHE A 108 -7.59 -10.95 0.54
CA PHE A 108 -8.12 -11.70 1.68
C PHE A 108 -9.37 -12.51 1.31
N MET A 109 -10.26 -11.94 0.50
CA MET A 109 -11.46 -12.65 -0.01
C MET A 109 -11.14 -13.71 -1.09
N GLY A 110 -9.86 -13.88 -1.45
CA GLY A 110 -9.44 -14.82 -2.50
C GLY A 110 -9.71 -14.34 -3.94
N LEU A 111 -10.12 -13.08 -4.11
CA LEU A 111 -10.38 -12.44 -5.42
C LEU A 111 -9.21 -11.56 -5.88
N GLY A 112 -8.07 -11.62 -5.18
CA GLY A 112 -6.90 -10.78 -5.44
C GLY A 112 -5.93 -11.39 -6.45
N LEU A 113 -4.66 -11.06 -6.25
CA LEU A 113 -3.56 -11.54 -7.10
C LEU A 113 -3.32 -13.04 -6.90
N PRO A 114 -2.74 -13.73 -7.91
CA PRO A 114 -2.35 -15.13 -7.75
C PRO A 114 -1.47 -15.35 -6.52
N ILE A 115 -1.55 -16.55 -5.92
CA ILE A 115 -0.85 -16.89 -4.66
C ILE A 115 0.68 -16.81 -4.79
N GLU A 116 1.20 -16.91 -6.01
CA GLU A 116 2.63 -16.74 -6.31
C GLU A 116 3.10 -15.30 -6.07
N VAL A 117 2.18 -14.34 -6.11
CA VAL A 117 2.47 -12.92 -5.91
C VAL A 117 2.31 -12.58 -4.44
N VAL A 118 3.44 -12.35 -3.77
CA VAL A 118 3.45 -12.03 -2.35
C VAL A 118 3.04 -10.57 -2.12
N THR A 119 1.86 -10.37 -1.52
CA THR A 119 1.39 -9.09 -1.00
C THR A 119 0.96 -9.24 0.45
N TRP A 120 0.76 -8.15 1.16
CA TRP A 120 0.23 -8.24 2.54
C TRP A 120 -1.17 -8.86 2.57
N GLY A 121 -2.00 -8.56 1.57
CA GLY A 121 -3.34 -9.16 1.43
C GLY A 121 -3.29 -10.67 1.20
N SER A 122 -2.40 -11.15 0.31
CA SER A 122 -2.24 -12.59 0.08
C SER A 122 -1.69 -13.31 1.30
N MET A 123 -0.82 -12.67 2.10
CA MET A 123 -0.34 -13.23 3.38
C MET A 123 -1.48 -13.39 4.39
N LEU A 124 -2.37 -12.40 4.50
CA LEU A 124 -3.54 -12.45 5.37
C LEU A 124 -4.54 -13.54 4.93
N SER A 125 -4.73 -13.73 3.63
CA SER A 125 -5.56 -14.82 3.09
C SER A 125 -5.03 -16.21 3.46
N LEU A 126 -3.72 -16.40 3.43
CA LEU A 126 -3.09 -17.65 3.88
C LEU A 126 -3.21 -17.85 5.39
N ALA A 127 -3.25 -16.78 6.16
CA ALA A 127 -3.38 -16.82 7.61
C ALA A 127 -4.75 -17.36 8.08
N GLU A 128 -5.81 -17.24 7.28
CA GLU A 128 -7.12 -17.84 7.59
C GLU A 128 -6.98 -19.36 7.81
N LYS A 129 -6.21 -20.04 6.98
CA LYS A 129 -5.91 -21.48 7.14
C LYS A 129 -5.00 -21.76 8.34
N ALA A 130 -4.13 -20.85 8.69
CA ALA A 130 -3.19 -20.96 9.80
C ALA A 130 -3.84 -20.83 11.17
N LEU A 131 -4.99 -20.15 11.28
CA LEU A 131 -5.76 -20.05 12.54
C LEU A 131 -6.22 -21.41 13.07
N MET A 132 -6.34 -22.41 12.19
CA MET A 132 -6.67 -23.78 12.58
C MET A 132 -5.46 -24.54 13.20
N THR A 133 -4.26 -23.98 13.15
CA THR A 133 -3.00 -24.67 13.52
C THR A 133 -2.22 -23.98 14.64
N ASP A 134 -2.89 -23.14 15.48
CA ASP A 134 -2.28 -22.34 16.56
C ASP A 134 -1.13 -21.39 16.12
N ALA A 135 -0.92 -21.18 14.83
CA ALA A 135 0.14 -20.34 14.28
C ALA A 135 -0.30 -18.87 14.16
N TRP A 136 -0.66 -18.24 15.27
CA TRP A 136 -1.21 -16.87 15.32
C TRP A 136 -0.27 -15.79 14.75
N TRP A 137 1.05 -16.03 14.76
CA TRP A 137 2.03 -15.07 14.24
C TRP A 137 1.91 -14.85 12.72
N ILE A 138 1.43 -15.86 11.98
CA ILE A 138 1.21 -15.77 10.53
C ILE A 138 0.16 -14.70 10.20
N LEU A 139 -0.81 -14.49 11.09
CA LEU A 139 -1.85 -13.46 10.96
C LEU A 139 -1.40 -12.12 11.56
N LEU A 140 -0.92 -12.14 12.81
CA LEU A 140 -0.68 -10.91 13.57
C LEU A 140 0.46 -10.07 13.00
N ILE A 141 1.54 -10.69 12.55
CA ILE A 141 2.71 -9.96 12.09
C ILE A 141 2.44 -9.20 10.78
N PRO A 142 1.97 -9.83 9.69
CA PRO A 142 1.62 -9.08 8.48
C PRO A 142 0.49 -8.07 8.69
N GLY A 143 -0.52 -8.43 9.51
CA GLY A 143 -1.61 -7.54 9.86
C GLY A 143 -1.14 -6.29 10.59
N ALA A 144 -0.23 -6.42 11.56
CA ALA A 144 0.36 -5.29 12.26
C ALA A 144 1.14 -4.38 11.31
N PHE A 145 1.95 -4.93 10.41
CA PHE A 145 2.69 -4.15 9.41
C PHE A 145 1.75 -3.39 8.47
N LEU A 146 0.67 -4.01 8.02
CA LEU A 146 -0.35 -3.35 7.21
C LEU A 146 -0.99 -2.19 7.95
N VAL A 147 -1.42 -2.39 9.19
CA VAL A 147 -2.03 -1.33 10.03
C VAL A 147 -1.05 -0.18 10.26
N VAL A 148 0.19 -0.48 10.65
CA VAL A 148 1.22 0.55 10.86
C VAL A 148 1.47 1.35 9.58
N THR A 149 1.55 0.70 8.43
CA THR A 149 1.74 1.37 7.14
C THR A 149 0.56 2.29 6.81
N LEU A 150 -0.68 1.83 7.02
CA LEU A 150 -1.87 2.64 6.80
C LEU A 150 -1.93 3.85 7.74
N LEU A 151 -1.53 3.69 9.00
CA LEU A 151 -1.43 4.80 9.96
C LEU A 151 -0.36 5.80 9.51
N CYS A 152 0.82 5.35 9.11
CA CYS A 152 1.88 6.23 8.60
C CYS A 152 1.44 7.01 7.37
N ILE A 153 0.77 6.36 6.41
CA ILE A 153 0.24 7.01 5.21
C ILE A 153 -0.83 8.04 5.58
N THR A 154 -1.72 7.71 6.51
CA THR A 154 -2.79 8.62 6.97
C THR A 154 -2.21 9.83 7.67
N THR A 155 -1.29 9.66 8.62
CA THR A 155 -0.65 10.77 9.33
C THR A 155 0.16 11.67 8.40
N LEU A 156 0.80 11.08 7.38
CA LEU A 156 1.48 11.86 6.34
C LEU A 156 0.49 12.71 5.54
N GLY A 157 -0.66 12.14 5.17
CA GLY A 157 -1.73 12.86 4.47
C GLY A 157 -2.27 14.04 5.29
N ASP A 158 -2.55 13.80 6.57
CA ASP A 158 -3.05 14.84 7.48
C ASP A 158 -2.01 15.96 7.70
N TYR A 159 -0.74 15.61 7.82
CA TYR A 159 0.35 16.57 7.91
C TYR A 159 0.45 17.45 6.66
N LEU A 160 0.36 16.85 5.48
CA LEU A 160 0.36 17.58 4.21
C LEU A 160 -0.83 18.54 4.11
N ARG A 161 -2.03 18.08 4.49
CA ARG A 161 -3.25 18.90 4.54
C ARG A 161 -3.09 20.09 5.47
N SER A 162 -2.59 19.88 6.69
CA SER A 162 -2.43 20.95 7.69
C SER A 162 -1.45 22.03 7.25
N ARG A 163 -0.40 21.66 6.52
CA ARG A 163 0.57 22.61 5.95
C ARG A 163 -0.04 23.47 4.84
N THR A 164 -0.93 22.89 4.05
CA THR A 164 -1.61 23.61 2.95
C THR A 164 -2.61 24.61 3.49
N SER A 165 -3.46 24.19 4.42
CA SER A 165 -4.48 25.07 5.04
C SER A 165 -3.88 26.28 5.76
N ARG A 166 -2.71 26.14 6.38
CA ARG A 166 -2.02 27.27 7.02
C ARG A 166 -1.48 28.32 6.03
N LYS A 167 -1.21 27.95 4.78
CA LYS A 167 -0.78 28.92 3.75
C LYS A 167 -1.93 29.78 3.23
N GLU A 168 -3.14 29.23 3.18
CA GLU A 168 -4.34 29.97 2.74
C GLU A 168 -4.85 30.97 3.79
N SER A 169 -4.61 30.71 5.07
CA SER A 169 -5.03 31.58 6.19
C SER A 169 -4.16 32.83 6.38
N ASN A 170 -3.03 32.92 5.72
CA ASN A 170 -2.08 34.04 5.81
C ASN A 170 -2.05 34.94 4.54
N LEU A 171 -3.01 34.80 3.63
CA LEU A 171 -3.28 35.66 2.49
C LEU A 171 -4.61 36.40 2.66
#